data_a07bf66e4384308f8e9d293c9fd9f584
#
_entry.id   a07bf66e4384308f8e9d293c9fd9f584
#
_cell.length_a   1.000
_cell.length_b   1.000
_cell.length_c   1.000
_cell.angle_alpha   90.00
_cell.angle_beta   90.00
_cell.angle_gamma   90.00
#
_symmetry.space_group_name_H-M   'P 1'
#
loop_
_entity.id
_entity.type
_entity.pdbx_description
1 polymer ?
#
loop_
_entity_poly.entity_id
_entity_poly.type
_entity_poly.pdbx_seq_one_letter_code
_entity_poly.pdbx_strand_id
1 'polypeptide(L)'
;MKMKMLSKTTSIALALWALAAQAQAPDLGTLPPYKKEFEVVGRLRIAGSELKGNADLLAEGFKKFHPGAKVSTNFMTSSEGALGLMCAGVSDVATMGDDAKVSDQMPFYNAFGYVPTEVSIATGGYDKRGVLFAWAIIVHKDNPIAALSMDQLDRVFGSERSGGWEIGEKADNNLLFTAKYARGPESNIRKWGQLGLKGDWANKEIQTYGYVAPGFATSFQRLVMHWSIKWNPNFKEYVEAKEATNDPSGRAVSSQRMYEALEKDRYGIGWGAMMHVTGTCVNPDGSKCPGYPGVKVIAVSKGLNTPAIEFTADNVANRKYPLARDAYVYVDKPPKRPMDPKVREFLRFVLSREGQEIIAKSGPYSPIPADYLRLQLKKLD
;
A
#
# COMPACT_ATOMS: atom_id res chain seq x y z
N MET A 1 -24.33 13.96 -75.67
CA MET A 1 -24.98 14.16 -74.36
C MET A 1 -24.42 13.12 -73.43
N LYS A 2 -23.38 13.48 -72.65
CA LYS A 2 -22.68 12.54 -71.71
C LYS A 2 -23.02 12.95 -70.27
N MET A 3 -23.74 12.09 -69.62
CA MET A 3 -24.17 12.25 -68.24
C MET A 3 -23.00 11.77 -67.31
N LYS A 4 -22.50 12.68 -66.50
CA LYS A 4 -21.49 12.39 -65.43
C LYS A 4 -22.26 11.92 -64.18
N MET A 5 -22.03 10.69 -63.78
CA MET A 5 -22.39 10.19 -62.44
C MET A 5 -21.40 10.67 -61.40
N LEU A 6 -21.88 11.45 -60.43
CA LEU A 6 -21.13 11.77 -59.20
C LEU A 6 -21.34 10.61 -58.19
N SER A 7 -20.24 9.92 -57.84
CA SER A 7 -20.19 9.02 -56.73
C SER A 7 -19.99 9.80 -55.42
N LYS A 8 -20.97 9.73 -54.51
CA LYS A 8 -20.84 10.23 -53.14
C LYS A 8 -20.29 9.12 -52.28
N THR A 9 -19.00 9.21 -51.93
CA THR A 9 -18.39 8.40 -50.89
C THR A 9 -18.73 9.00 -49.52
N THR A 10 -19.57 8.33 -48.79
CA THR A 10 -19.89 8.65 -47.40
C THR A 10 -18.80 8.06 -46.49
N SER A 11 -17.92 8.88 -45.96
CA SER A 11 -16.93 8.51 -44.96
C SER A 11 -17.62 8.39 -43.60
N ILE A 12 -17.79 7.17 -43.12
CA ILE A 12 -18.22 6.91 -41.74
C ILE A 12 -16.98 7.04 -40.84
N ALA A 13 -16.88 8.15 -40.14
CA ALA A 13 -15.90 8.32 -39.07
C ALA A 13 -16.35 7.49 -37.85
N LEU A 14 -15.71 6.36 -37.62
CA LEU A 14 -15.82 5.66 -36.36
C LEU A 14 -15.11 6.47 -35.27
N ALA A 15 -15.90 7.15 -34.45
CA ALA A 15 -15.44 7.74 -33.21
C ALA A 15 -15.25 6.60 -32.19
N LEU A 16 -14.00 6.15 -32.02
CA LEU A 16 -13.60 5.31 -30.92
C LEU A 16 -13.66 6.16 -29.64
N TRP A 17 -14.74 6.04 -28.90
CA TRP A 17 -14.83 6.52 -27.54
C TRP A 17 -13.97 5.58 -26.70
N ALA A 18 -12.76 6.02 -26.33
CA ALA A 18 -12.01 5.44 -25.24
C ALA A 18 -12.80 5.70 -23.96
N LEU A 19 -13.60 4.75 -23.53
CA LEU A 19 -14.11 4.70 -22.18
C LEU A 19 -12.88 4.57 -21.27
N ALA A 20 -12.45 5.67 -20.68
CA ALA A 20 -11.58 5.63 -19.51
C ALA A 20 -12.35 4.81 -18.46
N ALA A 21 -11.92 3.57 -18.24
CA ALA A 21 -12.45 2.74 -17.18
C ALA A 21 -12.16 3.44 -15.85
N GLN A 22 -13.12 4.20 -15.36
CA GLN A 22 -13.06 4.70 -13.99
C GLN A 22 -13.00 3.47 -13.08
N ALA A 23 -12.00 3.43 -12.22
CA ALA A 23 -11.90 2.39 -11.21
C ALA A 23 -13.23 2.30 -10.47
N GLN A 24 -13.88 1.15 -10.59
CA GLN A 24 -15.13 0.93 -9.87
C GLN A 24 -14.76 0.69 -8.41
N ALA A 25 -14.92 1.73 -7.59
CA ALA A 25 -14.74 1.62 -6.15
C ALA A 25 -15.63 0.48 -5.60
N PRO A 26 -15.22 -0.19 -4.52
CA PRO A 26 -16.04 -1.21 -3.89
C PRO A 26 -17.47 -0.74 -3.66
N ASP A 27 -18.44 -1.59 -3.99
CA ASP A 27 -19.86 -1.27 -3.81
C ASP A 27 -20.21 -1.15 -2.33
N LEU A 28 -20.39 0.08 -1.87
CA LEU A 28 -20.74 0.39 -0.49
C LEU A 28 -22.14 -0.13 -0.09
N GLY A 29 -23.02 -0.37 -1.06
CA GLY A 29 -24.34 -0.93 -0.83
C GLY A 29 -24.29 -2.36 -0.27
N THR A 30 -23.22 -3.08 -0.52
CA THR A 30 -22.99 -4.46 -0.01
C THR A 30 -22.45 -4.49 1.42
N LEU A 31 -22.07 -3.34 1.98
CA LEU A 31 -21.55 -3.26 3.34
C LEU A 31 -22.67 -3.21 4.38
N PRO A 32 -22.45 -3.82 5.56
CA PRO A 32 -23.44 -3.76 6.63
C PRO A 32 -23.61 -2.32 7.12
N PRO A 33 -24.85 -1.85 7.33
CA PRO A 33 -25.08 -0.57 7.97
C PRO A 33 -24.60 -0.60 9.42
N TYR A 34 -24.19 0.56 9.93
CA TYR A 34 -23.84 0.66 11.34
C TYR A 34 -25.06 0.44 12.25
N LYS A 35 -24.94 -0.50 13.16
CA LYS A 35 -25.91 -0.75 14.22
C LYS A 35 -25.22 -0.63 15.56
N LYS A 36 -25.57 0.41 16.30
CA LYS A 36 -25.06 0.65 17.65
C LYS A 36 -25.44 -0.50 18.58
N GLU A 37 -24.47 -1.10 19.27
CA GLU A 37 -24.73 -2.11 20.29
C GLU A 37 -25.02 -1.48 21.66
N PHE A 38 -24.33 -0.39 21.99
CA PHE A 38 -24.56 0.38 23.22
C PHE A 38 -24.12 1.83 23.02
N GLU A 39 -24.49 2.72 23.92
CA GLU A 39 -24.08 4.12 23.91
C GLU A 39 -22.65 4.25 24.45
N VAL A 40 -21.74 4.79 23.62
CA VAL A 40 -20.38 5.11 24.08
C VAL A 40 -20.38 6.47 24.75
N VAL A 41 -19.94 6.50 26.01
CA VAL A 41 -19.78 7.71 26.82
C VAL A 41 -18.35 7.79 27.32
N GLY A 42 -17.81 9.00 27.38
CA GLY A 42 -16.46 9.25 27.90
C GLY A 42 -15.39 9.30 26.80
N ARG A 43 -14.12 9.18 27.20
CA ARG A 43 -12.98 9.43 26.33
C ARG A 43 -12.68 8.24 25.44
N LEU A 44 -12.37 8.55 24.17
CA LEU A 44 -11.69 7.69 23.20
C LEU A 44 -10.55 8.49 22.59
N ARG A 45 -9.32 7.98 22.65
CA ARG A 45 -8.09 8.66 22.27
C ARG A 45 -7.48 7.98 21.07
N ILE A 46 -7.32 8.72 19.97
CA ILE A 46 -6.73 8.25 18.73
C ILE A 46 -5.39 8.98 18.53
N ALA A 47 -4.33 8.23 18.31
CA ALA A 47 -3.02 8.78 17.97
C ALA A 47 -2.54 8.25 16.63
N GLY A 48 -1.66 9.00 15.96
CA GLY A 48 -1.13 8.56 14.67
C GLY A 48 -0.34 9.63 13.93
N SER A 49 -0.09 9.39 12.66
CA SER A 49 0.66 10.31 11.80
C SER A 49 -0.10 10.71 10.54
N GLU A 50 -0.28 9.82 9.59
CA GLU A 50 -0.65 10.15 8.21
C GLU A 50 -2.15 10.08 7.95
N LEU A 51 -2.93 9.48 8.84
CA LEU A 51 -4.37 9.30 8.70
C LEU A 51 -5.21 10.40 9.35
N LYS A 52 -4.59 11.55 9.70
CA LYS A 52 -5.27 12.62 10.45
C LYS A 52 -6.62 12.99 9.87
N GLY A 53 -6.66 13.31 8.59
CA GLY A 53 -7.91 13.75 7.93
C GLY A 53 -9.02 12.71 8.04
N ASN A 54 -8.69 11.44 7.82
CA ASN A 54 -9.66 10.34 7.93
C ASN A 54 -10.08 10.11 9.38
N ALA A 55 -9.13 10.12 10.32
CA ALA A 55 -9.43 9.91 11.72
C ALA A 55 -10.32 11.02 12.30
N ASP A 56 -10.09 12.28 11.94
CA ASP A 56 -10.93 13.40 12.33
C ASP A 56 -12.36 13.25 11.77
N LEU A 57 -12.50 12.93 10.49
CA LEU A 57 -13.81 12.71 9.87
C LEU A 57 -14.56 11.50 10.46
N LEU A 58 -13.85 10.41 10.74
CA LEU A 58 -14.42 9.22 11.37
C LEU A 58 -14.85 9.52 12.82
N ALA A 59 -14.03 10.29 13.57
CA ALA A 59 -14.38 10.73 14.92
C ALA A 59 -15.64 11.59 14.91
N GLU A 60 -15.77 12.56 13.99
CA GLU A 60 -16.99 13.37 13.86
C GLU A 60 -18.20 12.54 13.41
N GLY A 61 -18.01 11.59 12.51
CA GLY A 61 -19.06 10.65 12.11
C GLY A 61 -19.55 9.80 13.27
N PHE A 62 -18.62 9.26 14.07
CA PHE A 62 -18.93 8.44 15.23
C PHE A 62 -19.73 9.19 16.29
N LYS A 63 -19.36 10.44 16.59
CA LYS A 63 -20.08 11.29 17.57
C LYS A 63 -21.54 11.55 17.20
N LYS A 64 -21.93 11.46 15.92
CA LYS A 64 -23.34 11.57 15.51
C LYS A 64 -24.20 10.42 16.04
N PHE A 65 -23.60 9.25 16.19
CA PHE A 65 -24.25 8.06 16.75
C PHE A 65 -24.05 7.96 18.27
N HIS A 66 -22.99 8.59 18.81
CA HIS A 66 -22.59 8.55 20.21
C HIS A 66 -22.31 9.95 20.75
N PRO A 67 -23.35 10.77 21.00
CA PRO A 67 -23.17 12.16 21.46
C PRO A 67 -22.39 12.29 22.78
N GLY A 68 -22.40 11.25 23.61
CA GLY A 68 -21.63 11.18 24.85
C GLY A 68 -20.15 10.87 24.70
N ALA A 69 -19.71 10.48 23.49
CA ALA A 69 -18.32 10.16 23.23
C ALA A 69 -17.46 11.42 23.09
N LYS A 70 -16.36 11.47 23.84
CA LYS A 70 -15.34 12.54 23.77
C LYS A 70 -14.13 11.99 23.02
N VAL A 71 -14.21 12.02 21.68
CA VAL A 71 -13.10 11.53 20.83
C VAL A 71 -12.05 12.63 20.69
N SER A 72 -10.80 12.30 21.01
CA SER A 72 -9.65 13.18 20.82
C SER A 72 -8.65 12.55 19.87
N THR A 73 -8.05 13.36 19.00
CA THR A 73 -7.05 12.94 18.01
C THR A 73 -5.72 13.64 18.29
N ASN A 74 -4.61 12.88 18.28
CA ASN A 74 -3.25 13.39 18.41
C ASN A 74 -2.40 12.86 17.26
N PHE A 75 -1.98 13.77 16.38
CA PHE A 75 -1.19 13.47 15.18
C PHE A 75 0.15 14.20 15.16
N MET A 76 0.73 14.40 16.32
CA MET A 76 2.06 15.03 16.48
C MET A 76 3.19 14.02 16.58
N THR A 77 2.93 12.75 16.28
CA THR A 77 3.92 11.67 16.34
C THR A 77 4.18 11.08 14.96
N SER A 78 5.30 10.38 14.82
CA SER A 78 5.55 9.51 13.66
C SER A 78 4.69 8.23 13.73
N SER A 79 4.63 7.48 12.62
CA SER A 79 3.96 6.18 12.61
C SER A 79 4.51 5.26 13.69
N GLU A 80 5.83 5.24 13.88
CA GLU A 80 6.49 4.44 14.91
C GLU A 80 6.07 4.87 16.33
N GLY A 81 5.87 6.18 16.55
CA GLY A 81 5.42 6.70 17.84
C GLY A 81 3.98 6.35 18.21
N ALA A 82 3.12 6.03 17.24
CA ALA A 82 1.71 5.75 17.48
C ALA A 82 1.52 4.52 18.41
N LEU A 83 2.25 3.44 18.17
CA LEU A 83 2.22 2.25 19.04
C LEU A 83 2.84 2.52 20.40
N GLY A 84 3.89 3.34 20.47
CA GLY A 84 4.48 3.77 21.73
C GLY A 84 3.50 4.53 22.63
N LEU A 85 2.67 5.42 22.07
CA LEU A 85 1.63 6.13 22.81
C LEU A 85 0.55 5.17 23.32
N MET A 86 0.20 4.14 22.57
CA MET A 86 -0.74 3.11 23.03
C MET A 86 -0.13 2.26 24.13
N CYS A 87 1.12 1.84 24.01
CA CYS A 87 1.85 1.11 25.04
C CYS A 87 1.95 1.91 26.36
N ALA A 88 2.15 3.23 26.27
CA ALA A 88 2.17 4.13 27.42
C ALA A 88 0.80 4.47 28.00
N GLY A 89 -0.31 3.93 27.44
CA GLY A 89 -1.66 4.23 27.89
C GLY A 89 -2.13 5.65 27.55
N VAL A 90 -1.48 6.33 26.60
CA VAL A 90 -1.82 7.70 26.17
C VAL A 90 -2.88 7.68 25.05
N SER A 91 -2.92 6.63 24.23
CA SER A 91 -3.95 6.41 23.21
C SER A 91 -4.63 5.07 23.36
N ASP A 92 -5.87 4.98 22.88
CA ASP A 92 -6.67 3.76 22.84
C ASP A 92 -6.61 3.11 21.45
N VAL A 93 -6.34 3.91 20.42
CA VAL A 93 -6.24 3.50 19.01
C VAL A 93 -5.01 4.16 18.40
N ALA A 94 -4.15 3.36 17.79
CA ALA A 94 -3.01 3.84 17.02
C ALA A 94 -3.31 3.72 15.51
N THR A 95 -3.34 4.86 14.79
CA THR A 95 -3.56 4.87 13.32
C THR A 95 -2.22 4.99 12.60
N MET A 96 -2.00 4.12 11.61
CA MET A 96 -0.76 4.09 10.85
C MET A 96 -1.05 4.03 9.35
N GLY A 97 -0.39 4.91 8.60
CA GLY A 97 -0.33 4.85 7.13
C GLY A 97 0.67 3.82 6.61
N ASP A 98 1.49 3.28 7.51
CA ASP A 98 2.51 2.29 7.21
C ASP A 98 2.30 1.02 8.04
N ASP A 99 2.95 -0.05 7.58
CA ASP A 99 2.99 -1.30 8.30
C ASP A 99 3.87 -1.17 9.56
N ALA A 100 3.37 -1.58 10.72
CA ALA A 100 4.17 -1.62 11.94
C ALA A 100 5.28 -2.66 11.81
N LYS A 101 6.53 -2.22 11.92
CA LYS A 101 7.71 -3.10 11.90
C LYS A 101 7.75 -4.00 13.12
N VAL A 102 8.56 -5.04 13.04
CA VAL A 102 8.88 -5.87 14.21
C VAL A 102 9.39 -5.00 15.37
N SER A 103 10.28 -4.06 15.08
CA SER A 103 10.82 -3.10 16.08
C SER A 103 9.76 -2.21 16.72
N ASP A 104 8.73 -1.84 15.97
CA ASP A 104 7.67 -0.95 16.47
C ASP A 104 6.71 -1.70 17.40
N GLN A 105 6.52 -3.00 17.15
CA GLN A 105 5.65 -3.86 17.93
C GLN A 105 6.34 -4.46 19.16
N MET A 106 7.68 -4.51 19.17
CA MET A 106 8.48 -5.10 20.25
C MET A 106 8.24 -4.45 21.62
N PRO A 107 8.16 -3.11 21.75
CA PRO A 107 7.85 -2.49 23.05
C PRO A 107 6.49 -2.90 23.59
N PHE A 108 5.48 -3.00 22.73
CA PHE A 108 4.16 -3.48 23.12
C PHE A 108 4.20 -4.94 23.54
N TYR A 109 4.89 -5.79 22.76
CA TYR A 109 5.07 -7.19 23.09
C TYR A 109 5.81 -7.40 24.43
N ASN A 110 6.85 -6.63 24.68
CA ASN A 110 7.58 -6.68 25.95
C ASN A 110 6.73 -6.26 27.16
N ALA A 111 5.82 -5.30 26.95
CA ALA A 111 4.95 -4.81 28.02
C ALA A 111 3.79 -5.77 28.33
N PHE A 112 3.22 -6.42 27.30
CA PHE A 112 1.95 -7.13 27.41
C PHE A 112 2.03 -8.63 27.08
N GLY A 113 3.12 -9.11 26.48
CA GLY A 113 3.30 -10.52 26.11
C GLY A 113 2.55 -10.96 24.85
N TYR A 114 2.00 -10.01 24.08
CA TYR A 114 1.35 -10.21 22.76
C TYR A 114 1.53 -8.96 21.92
N VAL A 115 1.28 -9.04 20.60
CA VAL A 115 1.31 -7.87 19.72
C VAL A 115 -0.07 -7.21 19.63
N PRO A 116 -0.13 -5.90 19.32
CA PRO A 116 -1.41 -5.22 19.13
C PRO A 116 -2.17 -5.82 17.94
N THR A 117 -3.51 -5.82 18.03
CA THR A 117 -4.35 -6.29 16.94
C THR A 117 -4.36 -5.26 15.81
N GLU A 118 -3.97 -5.70 14.63
CA GLU A 118 -3.99 -4.92 13.40
C GLU A 118 -5.35 -5.04 12.70
N VAL A 119 -5.97 -3.91 12.41
CA VAL A 119 -7.23 -3.83 11.68
C VAL A 119 -7.06 -2.94 10.46
N SER A 120 -7.28 -3.49 9.26
CA SER A 120 -7.29 -2.69 8.02
C SER A 120 -8.60 -1.91 7.94
N ILE A 121 -8.51 -0.59 7.75
CA ILE A 121 -9.67 0.30 7.69
C ILE A 121 -9.93 0.88 6.30
N ALA A 122 -8.91 0.91 5.44
CA ALA A 122 -9.01 1.43 4.08
C ALA A 122 -7.95 0.77 3.19
N THR A 123 -8.16 0.78 1.88
CA THR A 123 -7.16 0.40 0.88
C THR A 123 -6.46 1.64 0.36
N GLY A 124 -5.14 1.56 0.17
CA GLY A 124 -4.32 2.62 -0.39
C GLY A 124 -4.69 2.95 -1.83
N GLY A 125 -4.34 4.16 -2.25
CA GLY A 125 -4.66 4.66 -3.58
C GLY A 125 -3.83 4.02 -4.71
N TYR A 126 -4.25 4.27 -5.93
CA TYR A 126 -3.54 3.85 -7.15
C TYR A 126 -2.49 4.89 -7.58
N ASP A 127 -2.87 6.16 -7.67
CA ASP A 127 -2.05 7.22 -8.29
C ASP A 127 -2.12 8.57 -7.57
N LYS A 128 -2.60 8.62 -6.32
CA LYS A 128 -2.76 9.88 -5.59
C LYS A 128 -1.58 10.16 -4.67
N ARG A 129 -1.07 11.40 -4.74
CA ARG A 129 0.01 11.88 -3.86
C ARG A 129 -0.48 12.16 -2.44
N GLY A 130 0.45 12.05 -1.49
CA GLY A 130 0.22 12.41 -0.08
C GLY A 130 -0.57 11.40 0.70
N VAL A 131 -0.79 10.22 0.13
CA VAL A 131 -1.52 9.14 0.73
C VAL A 131 -0.78 7.83 0.50
N LEU A 132 -1.14 6.84 1.26
CA LEU A 132 -0.70 5.48 1.05
C LEU A 132 -1.11 5.00 -0.34
N PHE A 133 -0.20 4.43 -1.10
CA PHE A 133 -0.44 3.91 -2.44
C PHE A 133 0.13 2.49 -2.62
N ALA A 134 -0.45 1.74 -3.55
CA ALA A 134 0.04 0.42 -3.93
C ALA A 134 1.40 0.51 -4.67
N TRP A 135 2.22 -0.52 -4.57
CA TRP A 135 3.51 -0.56 -5.23
C TRP A 135 3.41 -1.08 -6.66
N ALA A 136 3.74 -0.25 -7.63
CA ALA A 136 3.98 -0.66 -9.00
C ALA A 136 5.38 -1.29 -9.12
N ILE A 137 5.51 -2.39 -9.85
CA ILE A 137 6.80 -2.95 -10.26
C ILE A 137 7.13 -2.42 -11.64
N ILE A 138 8.29 -1.81 -11.75
CA ILE A 138 8.65 -0.91 -12.85
C ILE A 138 9.94 -1.41 -13.49
N VAL A 139 9.95 -1.51 -14.83
CA VAL A 139 11.13 -1.85 -15.62
C VAL A 139 11.28 -0.85 -16.77
N HIS A 140 12.46 -0.83 -17.40
CA HIS A 140 12.64 -0.06 -18.62
C HIS A 140 11.63 -0.51 -19.70
N LYS A 141 11.15 0.41 -20.52
CA LYS A 141 10.11 0.15 -21.57
C LYS A 141 10.47 -0.99 -22.52
N ASP A 142 11.75 -1.12 -22.86
CA ASP A 142 12.25 -2.14 -23.80
C ASP A 142 12.48 -3.51 -23.13
N ASN A 143 12.29 -3.63 -21.81
CA ASN A 143 12.43 -4.91 -21.14
C ASN A 143 11.27 -5.84 -21.56
N PRO A 144 11.56 -7.05 -22.10
CA PRO A 144 10.48 -7.92 -22.59
C PRO A 144 9.66 -8.59 -21.49
N ILE A 145 10.08 -8.48 -20.21
CA ILE A 145 9.32 -9.08 -19.10
C ILE A 145 7.92 -8.44 -19.00
N ALA A 146 6.90 -9.26 -18.82
CA ALA A 146 5.51 -8.81 -18.69
C ALA A 146 4.96 -8.97 -17.26
N ALA A 147 5.49 -9.92 -16.49
CA ALA A 147 5.01 -10.22 -15.15
C ALA A 147 6.10 -10.89 -14.30
N LEU A 148 5.98 -10.74 -12.99
CA LEU A 148 6.76 -11.48 -11.99
C LEU A 148 5.84 -11.96 -10.87
N SER A 149 6.19 -13.09 -10.25
CA SER A 149 5.52 -13.55 -9.04
C SER A 149 6.11 -12.89 -7.79
N MET A 150 5.36 -12.90 -6.68
CA MET A 150 5.85 -12.42 -5.39
C MET A 150 7.13 -13.13 -4.95
N ASP A 151 7.26 -14.44 -5.21
CA ASP A 151 8.48 -15.20 -4.95
C ASP A 151 9.66 -14.73 -5.84
N GLN A 152 9.41 -14.49 -7.13
CA GLN A 152 10.45 -13.94 -8.00
C GLN A 152 10.89 -12.53 -7.57
N LEU A 153 9.95 -11.68 -7.14
CA LEU A 153 10.29 -10.36 -6.60
C LEU A 153 11.17 -10.46 -5.35
N ASP A 154 10.84 -11.37 -4.42
CA ASP A 154 11.68 -11.62 -3.25
C ASP A 154 13.11 -12.05 -3.64
N ARG A 155 13.25 -12.95 -4.62
CA ARG A 155 14.55 -13.44 -5.09
C ARG A 155 15.36 -12.40 -5.86
N VAL A 156 14.68 -11.46 -6.51
CA VAL A 156 15.32 -10.34 -7.24
C VAL A 156 15.78 -9.25 -6.28
N PHE A 157 14.88 -8.78 -5.41
CA PHE A 157 15.16 -7.64 -4.54
C PHE A 157 15.85 -8.02 -3.22
N GLY A 158 15.60 -9.22 -2.72
CA GLY A 158 16.19 -9.71 -1.48
C GLY A 158 17.45 -10.57 -1.69
N SER A 159 18.09 -10.90 -0.59
CA SER A 159 19.21 -11.86 -0.50
C SER A 159 18.83 -13.11 0.31
N GLU A 160 19.77 -14.05 0.37
CA GLU A 160 19.67 -15.23 1.19
C GLU A 160 19.41 -14.86 2.67
N ARG A 161 18.66 -15.70 3.38
CA ARG A 161 18.30 -15.48 4.78
C ARG A 161 17.98 -16.78 5.51
N SER A 162 18.13 -16.76 6.83
CA SER A 162 17.84 -17.92 7.70
C SER A 162 16.35 -18.08 8.05
N GLY A 163 15.51 -17.11 7.72
CA GLY A 163 14.08 -17.13 8.00
C GLY A 163 13.41 -15.79 7.75
N GLY A 164 12.23 -15.63 8.32
CA GLY A 164 11.45 -14.39 8.28
C GLY A 164 10.49 -14.31 9.47
N TRP A 165 9.74 -13.24 9.57
CA TRP A 165 8.81 -13.04 10.67
C TRP A 165 7.36 -13.33 10.26
N GLU A 166 6.65 -13.98 11.15
CA GLU A 166 5.20 -14.02 11.20
C GLU A 166 4.73 -13.22 12.42
N ILE A 167 3.75 -12.35 12.22
CA ILE A 167 3.32 -11.38 13.23
C ILE A 167 1.79 -11.40 13.32
N GLY A 168 1.28 -11.22 14.52
CA GLY A 168 -0.15 -11.12 14.79
C GLY A 168 -0.87 -12.45 14.55
N GLU A 169 -1.97 -12.44 13.80
CA GLU A 169 -2.82 -13.63 13.56
C GLU A 169 -2.05 -14.84 13.02
N LYS A 170 -1.00 -14.61 12.20
CA LYS A 170 -0.17 -15.69 11.67
C LYS A 170 0.71 -16.37 12.71
N ALA A 171 0.89 -15.74 13.85
CA ALA A 171 1.76 -16.17 14.95
C ALA A 171 1.02 -16.26 16.30
N ASP A 172 -0.30 -16.47 16.28
CA ASP A 172 -1.16 -16.49 17.47
C ASP A 172 -0.97 -15.23 18.36
N ASN A 173 -1.05 -14.06 17.73
CA ASN A 173 -0.82 -12.73 18.31
C ASN A 173 0.58 -12.53 18.93
N ASN A 174 1.58 -13.22 18.41
CA ASN A 174 2.97 -13.12 18.80
C ASN A 174 3.86 -12.55 17.70
N LEU A 175 5.15 -12.43 18.00
CA LEU A 175 6.25 -12.22 17.07
C LEU A 175 7.00 -13.55 16.93
N LEU A 176 6.89 -14.21 15.79
CA LEU A 176 7.52 -15.49 15.54
C LEU A 176 8.52 -15.39 14.39
N PHE A 177 9.80 -15.58 14.69
CA PHE A 177 10.80 -15.82 13.65
C PHE A 177 10.74 -17.28 13.23
N THR A 178 10.57 -17.54 11.94
CA THR A 178 10.42 -18.91 11.40
C THR A 178 11.37 -19.18 10.24
N ALA A 179 11.92 -20.40 10.21
CA ALA A 179 12.74 -20.87 9.10
C ALA A 179 11.94 -21.16 7.82
N LYS A 180 10.61 -21.10 7.85
CA LYS A 180 9.73 -21.28 6.67
C LYS A 180 10.15 -20.41 5.48
N TYR A 181 10.69 -19.23 5.73
CA TYR A 181 11.13 -18.27 4.72
C TYR A 181 12.65 -18.29 4.50
N ALA A 182 13.35 -19.29 5.04
CA ALA A 182 14.78 -19.45 4.80
C ALA A 182 15.05 -19.77 3.33
N ARG A 183 16.12 -19.23 2.79
CA ARG A 183 16.62 -19.56 1.46
C ARG A 183 18.12 -19.28 1.35
N GLY A 184 18.81 -20.10 0.59
CA GLY A 184 20.24 -19.94 0.31
C GLY A 184 20.50 -19.01 -0.87
N PRO A 185 21.78 -18.68 -1.12
CA PRO A 185 22.20 -17.78 -2.20
C PRO A 185 21.90 -18.33 -3.60
N GLU A 186 21.80 -19.63 -3.78
CA GLU A 186 21.44 -20.30 -5.03
C GLU A 186 20.02 -19.94 -5.51
N SER A 187 19.16 -19.51 -4.58
CA SER A 187 17.81 -19.05 -4.87
C SER A 187 17.76 -17.63 -5.38
N ASN A 188 18.83 -16.86 -5.25
CA ASN A 188 18.86 -15.46 -5.67
C ASN A 188 18.78 -15.34 -7.21
N ILE A 189 17.93 -14.41 -7.67
CA ILE A 189 17.81 -14.07 -9.09
C ILE A 189 18.60 -12.77 -9.33
N ARG A 190 19.66 -12.86 -10.11
CA ARG A 190 20.57 -11.75 -10.37
C ARG A 190 20.70 -11.43 -11.86
N LYS A 191 20.28 -12.33 -12.75
CA LYS A 191 20.32 -12.15 -14.20
C LYS A 191 18.95 -12.35 -14.81
N TRP A 192 18.65 -11.60 -15.85
CA TRP A 192 17.40 -11.69 -16.59
C TRP A 192 17.15 -13.07 -17.20
N GLY A 193 18.19 -13.81 -17.55
CA GLY A 193 18.05 -15.18 -18.03
C GLY A 193 17.48 -16.16 -17.01
N GLN A 194 17.66 -15.93 -15.71
CA GLN A 194 17.05 -16.73 -14.65
C GLN A 194 15.52 -16.52 -14.58
N LEU A 195 15.01 -15.44 -15.19
CA LEU A 195 13.60 -15.15 -15.38
C LEU A 195 13.07 -15.58 -16.76
N GLY A 196 13.88 -16.34 -17.51
CA GLY A 196 13.49 -16.92 -18.80
C GLY A 196 13.77 -16.02 -20.01
N LEU A 197 14.38 -14.84 -19.85
CA LEU A 197 14.76 -14.01 -20.98
C LEU A 197 15.98 -14.59 -21.71
N LYS A 198 15.96 -14.48 -23.06
CA LYS A 198 16.96 -15.08 -23.93
C LYS A 198 17.75 -14.02 -24.73
N GLY A 199 18.70 -14.47 -25.54
CA GLY A 199 19.52 -13.59 -26.39
C GLY A 199 20.34 -12.60 -25.54
N ASP A 200 20.34 -11.34 -25.93
CA ASP A 200 21.10 -10.28 -25.28
C ASP A 200 20.75 -10.06 -23.80
N TRP A 201 19.58 -10.52 -23.37
CA TRP A 201 19.11 -10.39 -21.99
C TRP A 201 19.62 -11.50 -21.07
N ALA A 202 19.93 -12.68 -21.61
CA ALA A 202 20.18 -13.88 -20.81
C ALA A 202 21.27 -13.69 -19.75
N ASN A 203 22.36 -13.02 -20.12
CA ASN A 203 23.52 -12.82 -19.24
C ASN A 203 23.55 -11.44 -18.57
N LYS A 204 22.56 -10.58 -18.80
CA LYS A 204 22.53 -9.24 -18.21
C LYS A 204 22.11 -9.30 -16.75
N GLU A 205 22.87 -8.61 -15.92
CA GLU A 205 22.54 -8.45 -14.50
C GLU A 205 21.32 -7.58 -14.31
N ILE A 206 20.55 -7.88 -13.27
CA ILE A 206 19.39 -7.10 -12.88
C ILE A 206 19.86 -6.06 -11.87
N GLN A 207 19.83 -4.78 -12.25
CA GLN A 207 20.03 -3.68 -11.33
C GLN A 207 18.72 -3.36 -10.59
N THR A 208 18.74 -3.39 -9.27
CA THR A 208 17.53 -3.13 -8.45
C THR A 208 17.50 -1.70 -7.93
N TYR A 209 16.30 -1.11 -7.91
CA TYR A 209 16.02 0.27 -7.49
C TYR A 209 14.86 0.31 -6.51
N GLY A 210 14.90 1.14 -5.49
CA GLY A 210 13.80 1.32 -4.56
C GLY A 210 14.13 2.27 -3.42
N TYR A 211 13.33 2.22 -2.39
CA TYR A 211 13.45 3.12 -1.24
C TYR A 211 13.93 2.37 -0.01
N VAL A 212 14.70 3.04 0.83
CA VAL A 212 15.13 2.54 2.15
C VAL A 212 14.52 3.32 3.28
N ALA A 213 13.95 4.48 2.98
CA ALA A 213 13.32 5.30 4.02
C ALA A 213 12.27 4.50 4.78
N PRO A 214 12.16 4.72 6.10
CA PRO A 214 11.09 4.15 6.91
C PRO A 214 9.73 4.38 6.24
N GLY A 215 8.85 3.43 6.36
CA GLY A 215 7.53 3.48 5.76
C GLY A 215 7.45 2.83 4.38
N PHE A 216 8.10 3.37 3.37
CA PHE A 216 8.05 2.79 2.03
C PHE A 216 8.71 1.41 1.96
N ALA A 217 9.96 1.30 2.43
CA ALA A 217 10.67 0.03 2.46
C ALA A 217 9.95 -1.01 3.32
N THR A 218 9.35 -0.61 4.42
CA THR A 218 8.69 -1.51 5.38
C THR A 218 7.58 -2.33 4.74
N SER A 219 6.70 -1.69 3.98
CA SER A 219 5.60 -2.41 3.32
C SER A 219 6.11 -3.37 2.24
N PHE A 220 7.15 -3.00 1.49
CA PHE A 220 7.77 -3.90 0.52
C PHE A 220 8.46 -5.09 1.21
N GLN A 221 9.18 -4.84 2.31
CA GLN A 221 9.78 -5.88 3.15
C GLN A 221 8.73 -6.85 3.70
N ARG A 222 7.59 -6.32 4.18
CA ARG A 222 6.48 -7.13 4.66
C ARG A 222 5.86 -7.98 3.56
N LEU A 223 5.45 -7.33 2.46
CA LEU A 223 4.66 -7.98 1.41
C LEU A 223 5.49 -8.96 0.58
N VAL A 224 6.75 -8.61 0.29
CA VAL A 224 7.61 -9.33 -0.64
C VAL A 224 8.67 -10.15 0.08
N MET A 225 9.37 -9.57 1.06
CA MET A 225 10.60 -10.12 1.64
C MET A 225 10.40 -10.80 3.01
N HIS A 226 9.15 -11.00 3.45
CA HIS A 226 8.84 -11.62 4.75
C HIS A 226 9.55 -10.94 5.95
N TRP A 227 9.57 -9.61 5.95
CA TRP A 227 10.22 -8.73 6.92
C TRP A 227 11.75 -8.78 6.89
N SER A 228 12.37 -9.42 5.88
CA SER A 228 13.82 -9.33 5.72
C SER A 228 14.20 -7.90 5.32
N ILE A 229 15.26 -7.40 5.96
CA ILE A 229 15.91 -6.14 5.60
C ILE A 229 17.17 -6.37 4.74
N LYS A 230 17.41 -7.63 4.34
CA LYS A 230 18.60 -8.02 3.59
C LYS A 230 18.33 -7.91 2.09
N TRP A 231 18.63 -6.75 1.54
CA TRP A 231 18.43 -6.44 0.15
C TRP A 231 19.50 -7.08 -0.75
N ASN A 232 19.22 -7.10 -2.05
CA ASN A 232 20.20 -7.42 -3.09
C ASN A 232 21.41 -6.49 -2.95
N PRO A 233 22.66 -7.00 -2.95
CA PRO A 233 23.86 -6.15 -2.79
C PRO A 233 24.01 -5.02 -3.82
N ASN A 234 23.39 -5.13 -4.98
CA ASN A 234 23.40 -4.06 -5.99
C ASN A 234 22.23 -3.08 -5.87
N PHE A 235 21.43 -3.16 -4.79
CA PHE A 235 20.27 -2.31 -4.61
C PHE A 235 20.65 -0.84 -4.53
N LYS A 236 20.13 -0.04 -5.46
CA LYS A 236 20.28 1.42 -5.45
C LYS A 236 19.16 2.05 -4.64
N GLU A 237 19.57 2.66 -3.57
CA GLU A 237 18.68 3.25 -2.57
C GLU A 237 18.34 4.70 -2.92
N TYR A 238 17.06 5.02 -2.74
CA TYR A 238 16.59 6.40 -2.80
C TYR A 238 15.79 6.72 -1.54
N VAL A 239 16.01 7.90 -1.01
CA VAL A 239 15.24 8.41 0.13
C VAL A 239 14.11 9.25 -0.40
N GLU A 240 12.88 8.99 0.00
CA GLU A 240 11.80 9.91 -0.27
C GLU A 240 11.94 11.15 0.59
N ALA A 241 12.09 12.31 -0.03
CA ALA A 241 11.99 13.58 0.63
C ALA A 241 10.55 14.10 0.51
N LYS A 242 9.89 14.29 1.64
CA LYS A 242 8.55 14.91 1.69
C LYS A 242 8.59 16.42 1.34
N GLU A 243 9.75 17.02 1.52
CA GLU A 243 10.00 18.42 1.22
C GLU A 243 11.00 18.55 0.07
N ALA A 244 10.84 19.58 -0.74
CA ALA A 244 11.87 19.96 -1.68
C ALA A 244 13.16 20.22 -0.85
N THR A 245 14.06 19.25 -0.87
CA THR A 245 15.38 19.49 -0.32
C THR A 245 15.96 20.67 -1.08
N ASN A 246 16.70 21.52 -0.41
CA ASN A 246 17.48 22.61 -1.00
C ASN A 246 18.57 22.04 -1.94
N ASP A 247 18.11 21.30 -2.98
CA ASP A 247 18.97 20.93 -4.08
C ASP A 247 19.25 22.23 -4.87
N PRO A 248 20.50 22.69 -4.92
CA PRO A 248 20.86 23.90 -5.66
C PRO A 248 20.45 23.88 -7.13
N SER A 249 20.16 22.68 -7.68
CA SER A 249 19.68 22.50 -9.05
C SER A 249 18.16 22.71 -9.21
N GLY A 250 17.41 22.93 -8.10
CA GLY A 250 15.95 23.00 -8.11
C GLY A 250 15.27 21.70 -8.54
N ARG A 251 16.01 20.59 -8.56
CA ARG A 251 15.48 19.29 -8.99
C ARG A 251 14.67 18.65 -7.90
N ALA A 252 13.63 18.07 -8.36
CA ALA A 252 12.66 17.32 -7.64
C ALA A 252 13.22 16.23 -6.72
N VAL A 253 12.43 15.93 -5.76
CA VAL A 253 12.49 14.88 -4.76
C VAL A 253 13.13 13.59 -5.27
N SER A 254 13.83 12.92 -4.39
CA SER A 254 14.59 11.69 -4.66
C SER A 254 13.75 10.58 -5.33
N SER A 255 12.43 10.56 -5.15
CA SER A 255 11.53 9.68 -5.88
C SER A 255 11.66 9.85 -7.39
N GLN A 256 11.66 11.09 -7.89
CA GLN A 256 11.80 11.36 -9.32
C GLN A 256 13.18 10.94 -9.83
N ARG A 257 14.22 11.14 -9.05
CA ARG A 257 15.59 10.70 -9.41
C ARG A 257 15.71 9.19 -9.60
N MET A 258 14.94 8.42 -8.82
CA MET A 258 14.88 6.97 -9.00
C MET A 258 14.31 6.61 -10.38
N TYR A 259 13.24 7.27 -10.79
CA TYR A 259 12.62 7.01 -12.11
C TYR A 259 13.51 7.51 -13.25
N GLU A 260 14.18 8.65 -13.10
CA GLU A 260 15.18 9.13 -14.05
C GLU A 260 16.34 8.14 -14.25
N ALA A 261 16.81 7.54 -13.16
CA ALA A 261 17.86 6.53 -13.23
C ALA A 261 17.37 5.25 -13.89
N LEU A 262 16.15 4.81 -13.55
CA LEU A 262 15.55 3.60 -14.10
C LEU A 262 15.21 3.75 -15.59
N GLU A 263 14.78 4.94 -16.03
CA GLU A 263 14.53 5.24 -17.45
C GLU A 263 15.79 5.14 -18.32
N LYS A 264 16.96 5.36 -17.73
CA LYS A 264 18.26 5.26 -18.41
C LYS A 264 18.90 3.87 -18.31
N ASP A 265 18.38 3.02 -17.44
CA ASP A 265 18.92 1.68 -17.21
C ASP A 265 18.02 0.60 -17.82
N ARG A 266 18.42 0.16 -19.01
CA ARG A 266 17.68 -0.87 -19.76
C ARG A 266 17.49 -2.17 -18.98
N TYR A 267 18.38 -2.48 -18.05
CA TYR A 267 18.40 -3.72 -17.26
C TYR A 267 17.91 -3.52 -15.82
N GLY A 268 17.40 -2.32 -15.53
CA GLY A 268 16.89 -1.97 -14.24
C GLY A 268 15.50 -2.53 -13.95
N ILE A 269 15.24 -2.78 -12.67
CA ILE A 269 13.92 -3.03 -12.10
C ILE A 269 13.76 -2.24 -10.82
N GLY A 270 12.62 -1.63 -10.63
CA GLY A 270 12.31 -0.84 -9.44
C GLY A 270 10.89 -1.08 -8.94
N TRP A 271 10.60 -0.51 -7.79
CA TRP A 271 9.24 -0.46 -7.25
C TRP A 271 8.94 0.96 -6.75
N GLY A 272 7.70 1.42 -6.98
CA GLY A 272 7.35 2.79 -6.64
C GLY A 272 5.90 3.14 -6.95
N ALA A 273 5.57 4.44 -6.91
CA ALA A 273 4.24 4.96 -7.11
C ALA A 273 3.90 5.18 -8.59
N MET A 274 2.70 4.81 -9.01
CA MET A 274 2.22 5.01 -10.38
C MET A 274 2.17 6.49 -10.79
N MET A 275 1.87 7.39 -9.87
CA MET A 275 1.78 8.82 -10.15
C MET A 275 3.07 9.43 -10.74
N HIS A 276 4.23 8.86 -10.42
CA HIS A 276 5.49 9.29 -11.05
C HIS A 276 5.61 8.77 -12.48
N VAL A 277 5.21 7.54 -12.73
CA VAL A 277 5.23 6.97 -14.09
C VAL A 277 4.35 7.78 -15.04
N THR A 278 3.14 8.12 -14.58
CA THR A 278 2.14 8.83 -15.39
C THR A 278 2.30 10.35 -15.40
N GLY A 279 3.09 10.92 -14.50
CA GLY A 279 3.18 12.38 -14.34
C GLY A 279 1.92 13.01 -13.71
N THR A 280 1.11 12.22 -13.00
CA THR A 280 -0.08 12.73 -12.29
C THR A 280 0.23 13.33 -10.93
N CYS A 281 1.46 13.17 -10.43
CA CYS A 281 1.87 13.80 -9.20
C CYS A 281 2.03 15.32 -9.33
N VAL A 282 1.85 16.01 -8.20
CA VAL A 282 2.04 17.46 -8.10
C VAL A 282 3.15 17.71 -7.08
N ASN A 283 4.13 18.50 -7.46
CA ASN A 283 5.23 18.91 -6.60
C ASN A 283 4.75 19.89 -5.50
N PRO A 284 5.54 20.12 -4.43
CA PRO A 284 5.19 21.08 -3.38
C PRO A 284 4.95 22.50 -3.89
N ASP A 285 5.59 22.91 -4.98
CA ASP A 285 5.44 24.20 -5.63
C ASP A 285 4.20 24.31 -6.56
N GLY A 286 3.40 23.23 -6.64
CA GLY A 286 2.22 23.14 -7.50
C GLY A 286 2.51 22.69 -8.94
N SER A 287 3.76 22.53 -9.35
CA SER A 287 4.11 22.02 -10.67
C SER A 287 3.78 20.53 -10.80
N LYS A 288 3.48 20.07 -12.02
CA LYS A 288 3.28 18.64 -12.29
C LYS A 288 4.62 17.91 -12.38
N CYS A 289 4.64 16.66 -11.94
CA CYS A 289 5.77 15.78 -12.21
C CYS A 289 5.89 15.49 -13.70
N PRO A 290 7.11 15.28 -14.23
CA PRO A 290 7.31 15.13 -15.67
C PRO A 290 6.68 13.88 -16.27
N GLY A 291 6.47 12.81 -15.46
CA GLY A 291 6.22 11.47 -15.98
C GLY A 291 7.47 10.84 -16.60
N TYR A 292 7.47 9.52 -16.75
CA TYR A 292 8.64 8.77 -17.21
C TYR A 292 8.25 7.76 -18.30
N PRO A 293 8.14 8.20 -19.56
CA PRO A 293 7.68 7.32 -20.65
C PRO A 293 8.70 6.24 -21.06
N GLY A 294 9.93 6.34 -20.58
CA GLY A 294 10.98 5.32 -20.81
C GLY A 294 10.87 4.11 -19.88
N VAL A 295 9.91 4.11 -18.94
CA VAL A 295 9.62 2.95 -18.08
C VAL A 295 8.22 2.41 -18.34
N LYS A 296 7.99 1.17 -17.90
CA LYS A 296 6.67 0.53 -17.90
C LYS A 296 6.43 -0.24 -16.61
N VAL A 297 5.16 -0.36 -16.24
CA VAL A 297 4.72 -1.20 -15.12
C VAL A 297 4.43 -2.61 -15.62
N ILE A 298 4.80 -3.62 -14.84
CA ILE A 298 4.54 -5.02 -15.13
C ILE A 298 3.51 -5.61 -14.15
N ALA A 299 2.84 -6.67 -14.58
CA ALA A 299 1.89 -7.38 -13.75
C ALA A 299 2.58 -8.19 -12.64
N VAL A 300 1.85 -8.48 -11.56
CA VAL A 300 2.35 -9.30 -10.44
C VAL A 300 1.40 -10.45 -10.16
N SER A 301 1.94 -11.66 -9.99
CA SER A 301 1.16 -12.81 -9.55
C SER A 301 1.44 -13.16 -8.08
N LYS A 302 0.47 -13.72 -7.38
CA LYS A 302 0.63 -14.17 -5.98
C LYS A 302 1.60 -15.35 -5.86
N GLY A 303 1.72 -16.15 -6.91
CA GLY A 303 2.62 -17.30 -6.97
C GLY A 303 2.93 -17.66 -8.43
N LEU A 304 3.90 -18.55 -8.65
CA LEU A 304 4.38 -18.94 -9.98
C LEU A 304 3.26 -19.48 -10.91
N ASN A 305 2.28 -20.18 -10.34
CA ASN A 305 1.19 -20.83 -11.07
C ASN A 305 -0.15 -20.11 -10.91
N THR A 306 -0.14 -18.85 -10.47
CA THR A 306 -1.35 -18.04 -10.37
C THR A 306 -1.37 -16.97 -11.45
N PRO A 307 -2.55 -16.57 -11.95
CA PRO A 307 -2.66 -15.50 -12.93
C PRO A 307 -1.94 -14.22 -12.46
N ALA A 308 -1.22 -13.61 -13.37
CA ALA A 308 -0.66 -12.28 -13.12
C ALA A 308 -1.77 -11.23 -13.17
N ILE A 309 -1.74 -10.31 -12.22
CA ILE A 309 -2.73 -9.24 -12.07
C ILE A 309 -2.07 -7.92 -12.50
N GLU A 310 -2.70 -7.26 -13.44
CA GLU A 310 -2.26 -5.95 -13.91
C GLU A 310 -2.42 -4.88 -12.84
N PHE A 311 -1.51 -3.92 -12.84
CA PHE A 311 -1.57 -2.76 -11.97
C PHE A 311 -2.56 -1.75 -12.53
N THR A 312 -3.81 -1.88 -12.14
CA THR A 312 -4.92 -0.98 -12.51
C THR A 312 -5.60 -0.43 -11.27
N ALA A 313 -6.27 0.70 -11.42
CA ALA A 313 -6.99 1.31 -10.32
C ALA A 313 -8.07 0.37 -9.75
N ASP A 314 -8.77 -0.39 -10.60
CA ASP A 314 -9.75 -1.40 -10.17
C ASP A 314 -9.10 -2.53 -9.38
N ASN A 315 -8.01 -3.10 -9.90
CA ASN A 315 -7.33 -4.20 -9.23
C ASN A 315 -6.72 -3.79 -7.88
N VAL A 316 -6.28 -2.53 -7.75
CA VAL A 316 -5.81 -1.98 -6.48
C VAL A 316 -6.96 -1.76 -5.52
N ALA A 317 -8.01 -1.03 -5.93
CA ALA A 317 -9.16 -0.70 -5.08
C ALA A 317 -9.89 -1.97 -4.58
N ASN A 318 -10.03 -2.99 -5.42
CA ASN A 318 -10.65 -4.26 -5.10
C ASN A 318 -9.67 -5.31 -4.51
N ARG A 319 -8.43 -4.90 -4.17
CA ARG A 319 -7.41 -5.74 -3.49
C ARG A 319 -7.05 -7.02 -4.25
N LYS A 320 -7.28 -7.04 -5.56
CA LYS A 320 -6.84 -8.14 -6.44
C LYS A 320 -5.33 -8.10 -6.65
N TYR A 321 -4.76 -6.88 -6.79
CA TYR A 321 -3.33 -6.68 -7.00
C TYR A 321 -2.52 -7.03 -5.74
N PRO A 322 -1.48 -7.88 -5.84
CA PRO A 322 -0.78 -8.41 -4.66
C PRO A 322 -0.04 -7.39 -3.81
N LEU A 323 0.37 -6.26 -4.40
CA LEU A 323 1.10 -5.19 -3.71
C LEU A 323 0.19 -3.99 -3.36
N ALA A 324 -1.12 -4.20 -3.25
CA ALA A 324 -2.02 -3.25 -2.63
C ALA A 324 -1.66 -3.09 -1.15
N ARG A 325 -1.73 -1.85 -0.64
CA ARG A 325 -1.40 -1.51 0.75
C ARG A 325 -2.66 -1.09 1.49
N ASP A 326 -2.62 -1.20 2.80
CA ASP A 326 -3.72 -0.82 3.67
C ASP A 326 -3.36 0.35 4.58
N ALA A 327 -4.39 1.11 4.94
CA ALA A 327 -4.35 1.97 6.10
C ALA A 327 -4.81 1.15 7.32
N TYR A 328 -4.02 1.19 8.37
CA TYR A 328 -4.23 0.36 9.56
C TYR A 328 -4.63 1.17 10.78
N VAL A 329 -5.37 0.53 11.65
CA VAL A 329 -5.42 0.88 13.06
C VAL A 329 -4.92 -0.30 13.88
N TYR A 330 -4.18 0.00 14.92
CA TYR A 330 -3.71 -0.97 15.92
C TYR A 330 -4.42 -0.69 17.23
N VAL A 331 -4.83 -1.75 17.91
CA VAL A 331 -5.56 -1.67 19.16
C VAL A 331 -5.09 -2.73 20.14
N ASP A 332 -5.22 -2.44 21.41
CA ASP A 332 -4.98 -3.39 22.48
C ASP A 332 -6.17 -4.36 22.56
N LYS A 333 -5.91 -5.62 22.20
CA LYS A 333 -6.85 -6.73 22.40
C LYS A 333 -6.08 -7.92 22.99
N PRO A 334 -6.13 -8.09 24.31
CA PRO A 334 -5.48 -9.21 24.95
C PRO A 334 -6.02 -10.56 24.43
N PRO A 335 -5.17 -11.57 24.20
CA PRO A 335 -5.61 -12.88 23.78
C PRO A 335 -6.66 -13.46 24.76
N LYS A 336 -7.72 -14.03 24.21
CA LYS A 336 -8.84 -14.64 24.98
C LYS A 336 -9.60 -13.68 25.90
N ARG A 337 -9.44 -12.36 25.69
CA ARG A 337 -10.23 -11.34 26.39
C ARG A 337 -10.95 -10.44 25.37
N PRO A 338 -12.11 -9.89 25.71
CA PRO A 338 -12.77 -8.93 24.84
C PRO A 338 -11.92 -7.65 24.71
N MET A 339 -11.99 -7.02 23.56
CA MET A 339 -11.48 -5.66 23.34
C MET A 339 -12.22 -4.65 24.24
N ASP A 340 -11.59 -3.51 24.56
CA ASP A 340 -12.30 -2.40 25.22
C ASP A 340 -13.59 -2.09 24.44
N PRO A 341 -14.75 -2.11 25.09
CA PRO A 341 -16.02 -1.94 24.39
C PRO A 341 -16.13 -0.65 23.57
N LYS A 342 -15.55 0.46 24.05
CA LYS A 342 -15.56 1.76 23.33
C LYS A 342 -14.74 1.67 22.06
N VAL A 343 -13.56 1.05 22.13
CA VAL A 343 -12.68 0.83 20.97
C VAL A 343 -13.35 -0.10 19.97
N ARG A 344 -13.94 -1.21 20.44
CA ARG A 344 -14.68 -2.14 19.60
C ARG A 344 -15.82 -1.46 18.87
N GLU A 345 -16.62 -0.66 19.56
CA GLU A 345 -17.78 0.04 18.97
C GLU A 345 -17.33 1.09 17.94
N PHE A 346 -16.25 1.82 18.22
CA PHE A 346 -15.66 2.73 17.24
C PHE A 346 -15.19 1.99 15.98
N LEU A 347 -14.50 0.86 16.11
CA LEU A 347 -14.04 0.08 14.96
C LEU A 347 -15.22 -0.56 14.19
N ARG A 348 -16.29 -0.96 14.86
CA ARG A 348 -17.53 -1.40 14.20
C ARG A 348 -18.16 -0.28 13.37
N PHE A 349 -18.12 0.95 13.87
CA PHE A 349 -18.55 2.11 13.07
C PHE A 349 -17.61 2.32 11.87
N VAL A 350 -16.29 2.32 12.05
CA VAL A 350 -15.33 2.48 10.96
C VAL A 350 -15.51 1.41 9.87
N LEU A 351 -15.76 0.17 10.29
CA LEU A 351 -15.99 -1.00 9.41
C LEU A 351 -17.47 -1.17 9.01
N SER A 352 -18.28 -0.14 9.10
CA SER A 352 -19.65 -0.12 8.59
C SER A 352 -19.76 0.61 7.27
N ARG A 353 -20.94 0.57 6.64
CA ARG A 353 -21.22 1.37 5.43
C ARG A 353 -20.94 2.85 5.67
N GLU A 354 -21.43 3.40 6.78
CA GLU A 354 -21.31 4.82 7.13
C GLU A 354 -19.85 5.23 7.33
N GLY A 355 -19.04 4.41 7.99
CA GLY A 355 -17.60 4.64 8.14
C GLY A 355 -16.86 4.57 6.80
N GLN A 356 -17.18 3.58 5.97
CA GLN A 356 -16.56 3.42 4.66
C GLN A 356 -17.01 4.49 3.65
N GLU A 357 -18.24 5.04 3.77
CA GLU A 357 -18.66 6.22 3.01
C GLU A 357 -17.85 7.47 3.37
N ILE A 358 -17.49 7.65 4.64
CA ILE A 358 -16.61 8.74 5.06
C ILE A 358 -15.23 8.58 4.42
N ILE A 359 -14.68 7.36 4.43
CA ILE A 359 -13.39 7.06 3.80
C ILE A 359 -13.44 7.33 2.29
N ALA A 360 -14.48 6.90 1.61
CA ALA A 360 -14.67 7.13 0.17
C ALA A 360 -14.74 8.63 -0.15
N LYS A 361 -15.49 9.40 0.64
CA LYS A 361 -15.66 10.84 0.46
C LYS A 361 -14.39 11.65 0.79
N SER A 362 -13.51 11.14 1.65
CA SER A 362 -12.23 11.79 1.95
C SER A 362 -11.29 11.83 0.75
N GLY A 363 -11.47 10.94 -0.20
CA GLY A 363 -10.85 10.92 -1.52
C GLY A 363 -9.48 10.25 -1.63
N PRO A 364 -8.60 10.25 -0.61
CA PRO A 364 -7.27 9.69 -0.74
C PRO A 364 -7.23 8.15 -0.72
N TYR A 365 -8.19 7.53 -0.04
CA TYR A 365 -8.25 6.09 0.18
C TYR A 365 -9.46 5.48 -0.50
N SER A 366 -9.37 4.20 -0.83
CA SER A 366 -10.51 3.40 -1.26
C SER A 366 -11.11 2.66 -0.07
N PRO A 367 -12.45 2.55 0.00
CA PRO A 367 -13.11 1.66 0.94
C PRO A 367 -12.62 0.22 0.77
N ILE A 368 -12.72 -0.57 1.83
CA ILE A 368 -12.38 -2.00 1.73
C ILE A 368 -13.58 -2.80 1.21
N PRO A 369 -13.34 -3.83 0.34
CA PRO A 369 -14.39 -4.71 -0.17
C PRO A 369 -15.10 -5.47 0.94
N ALA A 370 -16.37 -5.82 0.73
CA ALA A 370 -17.24 -6.40 1.74
C ALA A 370 -16.76 -7.73 2.34
N ASP A 371 -16.14 -8.59 1.54
CA ASP A 371 -15.55 -9.85 2.00
C ASP A 371 -14.34 -9.60 2.93
N TYR A 372 -13.49 -8.66 2.57
CA TYR A 372 -12.34 -8.28 3.38
C TYR A 372 -12.75 -7.53 4.64
N LEU A 373 -13.76 -6.66 4.56
CA LEU A 373 -14.35 -5.98 5.71
C LEU A 373 -14.87 -6.99 6.76
N ARG A 374 -15.55 -8.05 6.32
CA ARG A 374 -16.03 -9.11 7.23
C ARG A 374 -14.87 -9.82 7.96
N LEU A 375 -13.72 -9.99 7.29
CA LEU A 375 -12.53 -10.52 7.95
C LEU A 375 -11.99 -9.57 9.01
N GLN A 376 -12.04 -8.24 8.76
CA GLN A 376 -11.62 -7.26 9.76
C GLN A 376 -12.58 -7.21 10.95
N LEU A 377 -13.90 -7.30 10.71
CA LEU A 377 -14.89 -7.35 11.80
C LEU A 377 -14.68 -8.55 12.73
N LYS A 378 -14.31 -9.73 12.20
CA LYS A 378 -14.01 -10.91 13.03
C LYS A 378 -12.84 -10.70 14.01
N LYS A 379 -11.94 -9.78 13.72
CA LYS A 379 -10.83 -9.44 14.63
C LYS A 379 -11.29 -8.71 15.88
N LEU A 380 -12.48 -8.16 15.87
CA LEU A 380 -13.03 -7.39 17.00
C LEU A 380 -13.66 -8.27 18.08
N ASP A 381 -13.96 -9.53 17.75
CA ASP A 381 -14.63 -10.52 18.63
C ASP A 381 -13.68 -11.35 19.47
#